data_54287a5a19fe921dddb68c5359485837
#
_entry.id   54287a5a19fe921dddb68c5359485837
#
_cell.length_a   1.000
_cell.length_b   1.000
_cell.length_c   1.000
_cell.angle_alpha   90.00
_cell.angle_beta   90.00
_cell.angle_gamma   90.00
#
_symmetry.space_group_name_H-M   'P 1'
#
loop_
_entity.id
_entity.type
_entity.pdbx_description
1 polymer ?
#
loop_
_entity_poly.entity_id
_entity_poly.type
_entity_poly.pdbx_seq_one_letter_code
_entity_poly.pdbx_strand_id
1 'polypeptide(L)'
;MRGLEIRTGDEIENLYTSILKSSSDTMGYIGEVQKKGEQIAKLQNGLIIVLADMVESRDQCTGDHIKKTAAYTKIIMEQMKREGIYADQMTDEFIDDVVNSAPLHDIGKIHVPDAVLNKPGRLTDEEFRQIQEHTTAGGEIIDRAIAYVSEDSGYLSEARNLAVSHHEKWNGKGYPLGLKGEEIPLSARIMAVADVFDALVSRRSYKAPFPIEKAIDIIRSDAGTHFDANVVKAFLDAEDEIRKVAEENSGE
;
A
#
# COMPACT_ATOMS: atom_id res chain seq x y z
N MET A 1 40.81 -1.50 6.58
CA MET A 1 42.03 -1.95 5.90
C MET A 1 43.10 -0.88 6.11
N ARG A 2 44.28 -1.20 6.67
CA ARG A 2 45.40 -0.27 6.69
C ARG A 2 45.90 -0.15 5.26
N GLY A 3 45.81 1.06 4.66
CA GLY A 3 46.30 1.30 3.31
C GLY A 3 47.82 1.12 3.26
N LEU A 4 48.31 0.37 2.30
CA LEU A 4 49.71 0.34 1.96
C LEU A 4 50.09 1.77 1.50
N GLU A 5 51.03 2.41 2.18
CA GLU A 5 51.59 3.72 1.76
C GLU A 5 52.75 3.44 0.84
N ILE A 6 52.60 3.73 -0.45
CA ILE A 6 53.68 3.59 -1.45
C ILE A 6 54.38 4.95 -1.57
N ARG A 7 55.65 4.99 -1.17
CA ARG A 7 56.52 6.18 -1.25
C ARG A 7 57.78 5.81 -2.05
N THR A 8 57.73 5.96 -3.37
CA THR A 8 58.83 5.64 -4.26
C THR A 8 59.47 6.90 -4.84
N GLY A 9 58.80 8.07 -4.74
CA GLY A 9 59.31 9.36 -5.25
C GLY A 9 59.30 9.45 -6.78
N ASP A 10 58.58 8.58 -7.47
CA ASP A 10 58.56 8.45 -8.93
C ASP A 10 57.09 8.37 -9.47
N GLU A 11 56.96 7.97 -10.73
CA GLU A 11 55.68 7.85 -11.45
C GLU A 11 54.74 6.85 -10.77
N ILE A 12 55.28 5.89 -10.02
CA ILE A 12 54.46 4.86 -9.31
C ILE A 12 53.71 5.50 -8.14
N GLU A 13 54.35 6.38 -7.38
CA GLU A 13 53.73 7.14 -6.28
C GLU A 13 52.63 8.07 -6.83
N ASN A 14 52.91 8.75 -7.97
CA ASN A 14 51.93 9.61 -8.62
C ASN A 14 50.71 8.83 -9.11
N LEU A 15 50.94 7.65 -9.70
CA LEU A 15 49.84 6.76 -10.15
C LEU A 15 49.00 6.28 -8.97
N TYR A 16 49.66 5.83 -7.89
CA TYR A 16 49.00 5.37 -6.67
C TYR A 16 48.13 6.48 -6.05
N THR A 17 48.63 7.67 -5.93
CA THR A 17 47.92 8.84 -5.40
C THR A 17 46.71 9.20 -6.28
N SER A 18 46.87 9.13 -7.59
CA SER A 18 45.81 9.39 -8.56
C SER A 18 44.70 8.33 -8.48
N ILE A 19 45.06 7.06 -8.29
CA ILE A 19 44.09 5.96 -8.10
C ILE A 19 43.32 6.15 -6.79
N LEU A 20 43.98 6.47 -5.69
CA LEU A 20 43.35 6.72 -4.40
C LEU A 20 42.38 7.89 -4.48
N LYS A 21 42.79 8.99 -5.13
CA LYS A 21 41.91 10.15 -5.32
C LYS A 21 40.71 9.78 -6.17
N SER A 22 40.89 9.13 -7.31
CA SER A 22 39.79 8.68 -8.18
C SER A 22 38.84 7.75 -7.46
N SER A 23 39.35 6.81 -6.65
CA SER A 23 38.53 5.92 -5.82
C SER A 23 37.69 6.68 -4.78
N SER A 24 38.34 7.69 -4.12
CA SER A 24 37.62 8.53 -3.14
C SER A 24 36.54 9.38 -3.82
N ASP A 25 36.83 9.98 -4.96
CA ASP A 25 35.88 10.78 -5.73
C ASP A 25 34.69 9.91 -6.20
N THR A 26 34.99 8.70 -6.70
CA THR A 26 33.96 7.73 -7.11
C THR A 26 33.05 7.34 -5.95
N MET A 27 33.59 7.05 -4.77
CA MET A 27 32.78 6.78 -3.58
C MET A 27 31.93 7.98 -3.18
N GLY A 28 32.45 9.19 -3.30
CA GLY A 28 31.68 10.41 -3.08
C GLY A 28 30.51 10.55 -4.05
N TYR A 29 30.72 10.31 -5.34
CA TYR A 29 29.64 10.32 -6.34
C TYR A 29 28.59 9.24 -6.09
N ILE A 30 29.00 8.02 -5.73
CA ILE A 30 28.05 6.94 -5.39
C ILE A 30 27.16 7.37 -4.22
N GLY A 31 27.74 7.92 -3.17
CA GLY A 31 26.98 8.42 -2.01
C GLY A 31 26.01 9.56 -2.38
N GLU A 32 26.44 10.47 -3.26
CA GLU A 32 25.56 11.55 -3.74
C GLU A 32 24.39 11.01 -4.59
N VAL A 33 24.66 10.07 -5.49
CA VAL A 33 23.62 9.43 -6.33
C VAL A 33 22.61 8.68 -5.47
N GLN A 34 23.09 7.91 -4.48
CA GLN A 34 22.21 7.21 -3.54
C GLN A 34 21.30 8.18 -2.78
N LYS A 35 21.89 9.26 -2.23
CA LYS A 35 21.12 10.29 -1.52
C LYS A 35 20.07 10.97 -2.41
N LYS A 36 20.41 11.27 -3.67
CA LYS A 36 19.44 11.81 -4.63
C LYS A 36 18.34 10.82 -4.96
N GLY A 37 18.67 9.54 -5.11
CA GLY A 37 17.68 8.47 -5.31
C GLY A 37 16.68 8.39 -4.18
N GLU A 38 17.13 8.39 -2.92
CA GLU A 38 16.26 8.41 -1.74
C GLU A 38 15.38 9.68 -1.67
N GLN A 39 15.92 10.84 -2.06
CA GLN A 39 15.13 12.08 -2.09
C GLN A 39 14.03 12.02 -3.15
N ILE A 40 14.33 11.49 -4.33
CA ILE A 40 13.35 11.31 -5.41
C ILE A 40 12.25 10.34 -4.97
N ALA A 41 12.61 9.20 -4.38
CA ALA A 41 11.63 8.22 -3.88
C ALA A 41 10.71 8.83 -2.81
N LYS A 42 11.25 9.61 -1.87
CA LYS A 42 10.44 10.33 -0.86
C LYS A 42 9.50 11.35 -1.49
N LEU A 43 9.96 12.09 -2.51
CA LEU A 43 9.13 13.06 -3.22
C LEU A 43 8.01 12.35 -4.00
N GLN A 44 8.31 11.26 -4.69
CA GLN A 44 7.34 10.45 -5.41
C GLN A 44 6.25 9.91 -4.47
N ASN A 45 6.62 9.31 -3.34
CA ASN A 45 5.68 8.83 -2.35
C ASN A 45 4.81 9.97 -1.77
N GLY A 46 5.41 11.13 -1.50
CA GLY A 46 4.66 12.30 -1.05
C GLY A 46 3.62 12.77 -2.07
N LEU A 47 3.98 12.82 -3.35
CA LEU A 47 3.04 13.18 -4.43
C LEU A 47 1.91 12.17 -4.57
N ILE A 48 2.20 10.87 -4.46
CA ILE A 48 1.20 9.81 -4.52
C ILE A 48 0.18 9.95 -3.38
N ILE A 49 0.65 10.17 -2.15
CA ILE A 49 -0.22 10.39 -1.00
C ILE A 49 -1.11 11.61 -1.22
N VAL A 50 -0.55 12.73 -1.69
CA VAL A 50 -1.34 13.95 -1.96
C VAL A 50 -2.38 13.72 -3.05
N LEU A 51 -2.05 13.02 -4.13
CA LEU A 51 -3.00 12.71 -5.20
C LEU A 51 -4.11 11.77 -4.71
N ALA A 52 -3.78 10.76 -3.93
CA ALA A 52 -4.74 9.85 -3.32
C ALA A 52 -5.67 10.61 -2.35
N ASP A 53 -5.10 11.48 -1.50
CA ASP A 53 -5.86 12.32 -0.57
C ASP A 53 -6.82 13.28 -1.30
N MET A 54 -6.40 13.85 -2.42
CA MET A 54 -7.28 14.68 -3.26
C MET A 54 -8.49 13.90 -3.82
N VAL A 55 -8.33 12.63 -4.16
CA VAL A 55 -9.42 11.77 -4.61
C VAL A 55 -10.31 11.39 -3.45
N GLU A 56 -9.72 10.95 -2.33
CA GLU A 56 -10.42 10.52 -1.12
C GLU A 56 -11.18 11.67 -0.45
N SER A 57 -10.65 12.91 -0.49
CA SER A 57 -11.32 14.08 0.08
C SER A 57 -12.70 14.39 -0.54
N ARG A 58 -12.98 13.83 -1.72
CA ARG A 58 -14.31 13.91 -2.35
C ARG A 58 -15.35 13.02 -1.66
N ASP A 59 -14.93 11.96 -1.00
CA ASP A 59 -15.78 10.95 -0.33
C ASP A 59 -16.13 11.34 1.12
N GLN A 60 -15.88 12.57 1.56
CA GLN A 60 -16.10 13.02 2.95
C GLN A 60 -15.44 12.08 4.01
N CYS A 61 -14.48 11.28 3.60
CA CYS A 61 -13.63 10.52 4.51
C CYS A 61 -12.60 11.44 5.16
N THR A 62 -12.22 11.14 6.38
CA THR A 62 -11.15 11.89 7.05
C THR A 62 -9.81 11.55 6.38
N GLY A 63 -8.95 12.55 6.14
CA GLY A 63 -7.66 12.41 5.44
C GLY A 63 -6.65 11.42 6.07
N ASP A 64 -7.02 10.75 7.15
CA ASP A 64 -6.22 9.74 7.82
C ASP A 64 -6.45 8.32 7.30
N HIS A 65 -7.52 8.09 6.52
CA HIS A 65 -7.85 6.76 5.99
C HIS A 65 -6.69 6.15 5.21
N ILE A 66 -6.10 6.91 4.29
CA ILE A 66 -4.97 6.46 3.46
C ILE A 66 -3.77 6.01 4.30
N LYS A 67 -3.44 6.79 5.33
CA LYS A 67 -2.31 6.45 6.23
C LYS A 67 -2.61 5.23 7.08
N LYS A 68 -3.83 5.13 7.60
CA LYS A 68 -4.27 4.03 8.45
C LYS A 68 -4.32 2.72 7.69
N THR A 69 -4.93 2.70 6.51
CA THR A 69 -5.00 1.49 5.69
C THR A 69 -3.62 1.00 5.27
N ALA A 70 -2.70 1.89 4.91
CA ALA A 70 -1.30 1.53 4.64
C ALA A 70 -0.60 0.98 5.90
N ALA A 71 -0.83 1.58 7.07
CA ALA A 71 -0.25 1.10 8.33
C ALA A 71 -0.80 -0.28 8.73
N TYR A 72 -2.12 -0.50 8.65
CA TYR A 72 -2.71 -1.81 8.91
C TYR A 72 -2.19 -2.87 7.94
N THR A 73 -2.12 -2.54 6.65
CA THR A 73 -1.56 -3.44 5.61
C THR A 73 -0.14 -3.86 6.00
N LYS A 74 0.72 -2.90 6.36
CA LYS A 74 2.09 -3.17 6.79
C LYS A 74 2.15 -4.09 8.00
N ILE A 75 1.38 -3.80 9.07
CA ILE A 75 1.36 -4.60 10.29
C ILE A 75 0.94 -6.04 9.99
N ILE A 76 -0.11 -6.23 9.18
CA ILE A 76 -0.59 -7.57 8.79
C ILE A 76 0.52 -8.32 8.03
N MET A 77 1.16 -7.68 7.04
CA MET A 77 2.21 -8.30 6.23
C MET A 77 3.45 -8.66 7.06
N GLU A 78 3.89 -7.79 7.95
CA GLU A 78 5.01 -8.06 8.86
C GLU A 78 4.68 -9.22 9.81
N GLN A 79 3.44 -9.33 10.28
CA GLN A 79 3.00 -10.45 11.09
C GLN A 79 2.97 -11.76 10.27
N MET A 80 2.43 -11.72 9.04
CA MET A 80 2.46 -12.86 8.13
C MET A 80 3.88 -13.35 7.88
N LYS A 81 4.82 -12.42 7.66
CA LYS A 81 6.24 -12.74 7.49
C LYS A 81 6.84 -13.40 8.73
N ARG A 82 6.55 -12.88 9.93
CA ARG A 82 7.01 -13.45 11.21
C ARG A 82 6.52 -14.89 11.40
N GLU A 83 5.31 -15.19 10.94
CA GLU A 83 4.68 -16.51 11.08
C GLU A 83 4.94 -17.47 9.90
N GLY A 84 5.62 -17.01 8.86
CA GLY A 84 5.85 -17.80 7.65
C GLY A 84 4.59 -18.06 6.82
N ILE A 85 3.57 -17.22 6.96
CA ILE A 85 2.34 -17.28 6.15
C ILE A 85 2.66 -16.72 4.77
N TYR A 86 2.40 -17.51 3.72
CA TYR A 86 2.76 -17.17 2.32
C TYR A 86 4.23 -16.77 2.17
N ALA A 87 5.14 -17.50 2.84
CA ALA A 87 6.56 -17.17 2.97
C ALA A 87 7.25 -16.93 1.62
N ASP A 88 6.86 -17.66 0.58
CA ASP A 88 7.43 -17.54 -0.77
C ASP A 88 7.14 -16.18 -1.42
N GLN A 89 6.06 -15.52 -1.02
CA GLN A 89 5.63 -14.22 -1.54
C GLN A 89 6.00 -13.06 -0.60
N MET A 90 6.18 -13.33 0.71
CA MET A 90 6.33 -12.29 1.76
C MET A 90 7.77 -11.78 1.87
N THR A 91 8.33 -11.32 0.75
CA THR A 91 9.66 -10.68 0.69
C THR A 91 9.60 -9.23 1.18
N ASP A 92 10.75 -8.64 1.56
CA ASP A 92 10.82 -7.23 1.94
C ASP A 92 10.38 -6.32 0.79
N GLU A 93 10.80 -6.64 -0.43
CA GLU A 93 10.45 -5.90 -1.65
C GLU A 93 8.92 -5.93 -1.88
N PHE A 94 8.29 -7.10 -1.79
CA PHE A 94 6.84 -7.22 -1.93
C PHE A 94 6.09 -6.42 -0.86
N ILE A 95 6.55 -6.45 0.41
CA ILE A 95 5.97 -5.66 1.49
C ILE A 95 6.07 -4.16 1.19
N ASP A 96 7.25 -3.70 0.78
CA ASP A 96 7.47 -2.29 0.45
C ASP A 96 6.61 -1.86 -0.75
N ASP A 97 6.52 -2.66 -1.81
CA ASP A 97 5.70 -2.38 -2.98
C ASP A 97 4.21 -2.27 -2.62
N VAL A 98 3.68 -3.21 -1.84
CA VAL A 98 2.27 -3.21 -1.43
C VAL A 98 1.96 -2.03 -0.51
N VAL A 99 2.80 -1.76 0.49
CA VAL A 99 2.57 -0.67 1.45
C VAL A 99 2.64 0.70 0.76
N ASN A 100 3.61 0.89 -0.15
CA ASN A 100 3.74 2.14 -0.88
C ASN A 100 2.62 2.34 -1.91
N SER A 101 2.04 1.27 -2.46
CA SER A 101 0.92 1.33 -3.42
C SER A 101 -0.46 1.36 -2.75
N ALA A 102 -0.56 1.03 -1.46
CA ALA A 102 -1.82 1.05 -0.70
C ALA A 102 -2.64 2.35 -0.87
N PRO A 103 -2.04 3.56 -0.91
CA PRO A 103 -2.78 4.80 -1.15
C PRO A 103 -3.57 4.83 -2.45
N LEU A 104 -3.21 4.01 -3.44
CA LEU A 104 -3.80 4.04 -4.78
C LEU A 104 -5.01 3.09 -4.95
N HIS A 105 -5.39 2.32 -3.92
CA HIS A 105 -6.47 1.34 -4.04
C HIS A 105 -7.78 1.96 -4.54
N ASP A 106 -8.08 3.16 -4.11
CA ASP A 106 -9.30 3.91 -4.41
C ASP A 106 -9.15 5.03 -5.45
N ILE A 107 -8.01 5.09 -6.17
CA ILE A 107 -7.72 6.16 -7.13
C ILE A 107 -8.81 6.31 -8.22
N GLY A 108 -9.50 5.23 -8.53
CA GLY A 108 -10.59 5.22 -9.53
C GLY A 108 -11.86 5.93 -9.07
N LYS A 109 -12.02 6.26 -7.79
CA LYS A 109 -13.13 7.10 -7.28
C LYS A 109 -13.22 8.46 -7.99
N ILE A 110 -12.15 8.90 -8.64
CA ILE A 110 -12.15 10.13 -9.46
C ILE A 110 -13.21 10.07 -10.57
N HIS A 111 -13.60 8.89 -11.04
CA HIS A 111 -14.62 8.70 -12.08
C HIS A 111 -16.04 8.59 -11.52
N VAL A 112 -16.21 8.40 -10.22
CA VAL A 112 -17.54 8.31 -9.60
C VAL A 112 -18.14 9.70 -9.44
N PRO A 113 -19.41 9.93 -9.88
CA PRO A 113 -20.07 11.22 -9.70
C PRO A 113 -20.27 11.57 -8.21
N ASP A 114 -20.00 12.81 -7.81
CA ASP A 114 -20.15 13.29 -6.43
C ASP A 114 -21.56 13.05 -5.87
N ALA A 115 -22.59 13.16 -6.72
CA ALA A 115 -23.97 12.93 -6.35
C ALA A 115 -24.25 11.47 -5.90
N VAL A 116 -23.46 10.53 -6.40
CA VAL A 116 -23.53 9.11 -6.03
C VAL A 116 -22.64 8.83 -4.83
N LEU A 117 -21.40 9.31 -4.91
CA LEU A 117 -20.38 9.11 -3.87
C LEU A 117 -20.83 9.66 -2.50
N ASN A 118 -21.45 10.85 -2.50
CA ASN A 118 -21.91 11.55 -1.30
C ASN A 118 -23.42 11.48 -1.05
N LYS A 119 -24.09 10.49 -1.64
CA LYS A 119 -25.54 10.37 -1.47
C LYS A 119 -25.93 10.08 -0.02
N PRO A 120 -26.76 10.92 0.61
CA PRO A 120 -27.28 10.63 1.92
C PRO A 120 -28.33 9.51 1.83
N GLY A 121 -27.98 8.32 2.36
CA GLY A 121 -28.90 7.18 2.43
C GLY A 121 -28.45 5.99 1.59
N ARG A 122 -29.39 5.08 1.32
CA ARG A 122 -29.09 3.85 0.57
C ARG A 122 -28.96 4.14 -0.92
N LEU A 123 -27.94 3.52 -1.52
CA LEU A 123 -27.77 3.52 -2.96
C LEU A 123 -28.79 2.59 -3.63
N THR A 124 -29.24 2.94 -4.82
CA THR A 124 -29.92 2.01 -5.72
C THR A 124 -28.92 1.01 -6.31
N ASP A 125 -29.39 -0.07 -6.91
CA ASP A 125 -28.52 -1.06 -7.56
C ASP A 125 -27.70 -0.44 -8.70
N GLU A 126 -28.26 0.56 -9.39
CA GLU A 126 -27.56 1.30 -10.46
C GLU A 126 -26.44 2.19 -9.91
N GLU A 127 -26.75 2.96 -8.86
CA GLU A 127 -25.77 3.81 -8.18
C GLU A 127 -24.66 2.97 -7.54
N PHE A 128 -25.00 1.81 -6.99
CA PHE A 128 -24.01 0.89 -6.45
C PHE A 128 -23.08 0.36 -7.56
N ARG A 129 -23.62 0.03 -8.75
CA ARG A 129 -22.80 -0.34 -9.91
C ARG A 129 -21.85 0.78 -10.32
N GLN A 130 -22.31 2.03 -10.34
CA GLN A 130 -21.43 3.18 -10.61
C GLN A 130 -20.30 3.32 -9.59
N ILE A 131 -20.56 3.02 -8.31
CA ILE A 131 -19.47 2.98 -7.33
C ILE A 131 -18.50 1.84 -7.63
N GLN A 132 -19.00 0.64 -7.95
CA GLN A 132 -18.13 -0.50 -8.27
C GLN A 132 -17.17 -0.21 -9.44
N GLU A 133 -17.55 0.66 -10.37
CA GLU A 133 -16.72 1.06 -11.51
C GLU A 133 -15.38 1.70 -11.10
N HIS A 134 -15.25 2.21 -9.84
CA HIS A 134 -13.96 2.74 -9.40
C HIS A 134 -12.84 1.71 -9.46
N THR A 135 -13.13 0.41 -9.27
CA THR A 135 -12.12 -0.63 -9.32
C THR A 135 -11.54 -0.80 -10.72
N THR A 136 -12.39 -0.87 -11.73
CA THR A 136 -11.96 -0.97 -13.13
C THR A 136 -11.32 0.33 -13.62
N ALA A 137 -11.90 1.47 -13.28
CA ALA A 137 -11.33 2.78 -13.60
C ALA A 137 -9.96 3.01 -12.94
N GLY A 138 -9.79 2.56 -11.70
CA GLY A 138 -8.50 2.56 -11.01
C GLY A 138 -7.46 1.73 -11.75
N GLY A 139 -7.82 0.50 -12.15
CA GLY A 139 -6.97 -0.36 -12.97
C GLY A 139 -6.54 0.32 -14.27
N GLU A 140 -7.47 0.96 -15.00
CA GLU A 140 -7.16 1.69 -16.25
C GLU A 140 -6.22 2.90 -16.02
N ILE A 141 -6.35 3.58 -14.89
CA ILE A 141 -5.44 4.68 -14.53
C ILE A 141 -4.02 4.14 -14.33
N ILE A 142 -3.88 3.03 -13.58
CA ILE A 142 -2.56 2.42 -13.33
C ILE A 142 -1.99 1.80 -14.61
N ASP A 143 -2.80 1.14 -15.44
CA ASP A 143 -2.36 0.59 -16.74
C ASP A 143 -1.78 1.69 -17.66
N ARG A 144 -2.36 2.88 -17.63
CA ARG A 144 -1.78 4.05 -18.33
C ARG A 144 -0.45 4.49 -17.72
N ALA A 145 -0.31 4.47 -16.40
CA ALA A 145 0.95 4.79 -15.74
C ALA A 145 2.04 3.77 -16.11
N ILE A 146 1.73 2.48 -16.11
CA ILE A 146 2.63 1.39 -16.54
C ILE A 146 3.11 1.62 -17.98
N ALA A 147 2.23 2.05 -18.87
CA ALA A 147 2.61 2.32 -20.27
C ALA A 147 3.62 3.47 -20.44
N TYR A 148 3.75 4.38 -19.48
CA TYR A 148 4.77 5.43 -19.48
C TYR A 148 6.11 4.98 -18.88
N VAL A 149 6.11 3.94 -18.06
CA VAL A 149 7.32 3.43 -17.40
C VAL A 149 7.78 2.22 -18.20
N SER A 150 8.90 2.31 -18.88
CA SER A 150 9.42 1.26 -19.77
C SER A 150 9.91 0.00 -19.05
N GLU A 151 9.88 -0.03 -17.73
CA GLU A 151 10.34 -1.14 -16.88
C GLU A 151 9.15 -1.69 -16.08
N ASP A 152 9.15 -3.02 -15.92
CA ASP A 152 8.20 -3.71 -15.04
C ASP A 152 8.51 -3.32 -13.60
N SER A 153 7.61 -2.59 -12.98
CA SER A 153 7.73 -2.11 -11.61
C SER A 153 6.79 -2.93 -10.73
N GLY A 154 7.34 -3.71 -9.79
CA GLY A 154 6.56 -4.44 -8.78
C GLY A 154 5.54 -3.53 -8.11
N TYR A 155 5.95 -2.31 -7.77
CA TYR A 155 5.09 -1.26 -7.21
C TYR A 155 3.83 -0.97 -8.06
N LEU A 156 3.97 -0.75 -9.38
CA LEU A 156 2.80 -0.46 -10.23
C LEU A 156 1.93 -1.70 -10.44
N SER A 157 2.53 -2.88 -10.50
CA SER A 157 1.80 -4.14 -10.56
C SER A 157 0.95 -4.33 -9.30
N GLU A 158 1.50 -4.07 -8.11
CA GLU A 158 0.73 -4.16 -6.86
C GLU A 158 -0.30 -3.03 -6.74
N ALA A 159 0.00 -1.80 -7.17
CA ALA A 159 -0.99 -0.73 -7.24
C ALA A 159 -2.21 -1.13 -8.10
N ARG A 160 -1.97 -1.78 -9.24
CA ARG A 160 -3.03 -2.30 -10.09
C ARG A 160 -3.84 -3.41 -9.40
N ASN A 161 -3.16 -4.36 -8.77
CA ASN A 161 -3.79 -5.45 -8.02
C ASN A 161 -4.70 -4.90 -6.92
N LEU A 162 -4.23 -3.91 -6.18
CA LEU A 162 -5.01 -3.24 -5.13
C LEU A 162 -6.20 -2.50 -5.73
N ALA A 163 -6.00 -1.65 -6.75
CA ALA A 163 -7.07 -0.86 -7.34
C ALA A 163 -8.19 -1.72 -7.91
N VAL A 164 -7.84 -2.82 -8.59
CA VAL A 164 -8.84 -3.69 -9.22
C VAL A 164 -9.51 -4.63 -8.23
N SER A 165 -8.76 -5.20 -7.27
CA SER A 165 -9.20 -6.44 -6.60
C SER A 165 -9.43 -6.32 -5.08
N HIS A 166 -9.28 -5.13 -4.46
CA HIS A 166 -9.46 -4.98 -3.01
C HIS A 166 -10.90 -5.21 -2.53
N HIS A 167 -11.88 -5.21 -3.43
CA HIS A 167 -13.28 -5.54 -3.15
C HIS A 167 -13.68 -6.96 -3.56
N GLU A 168 -12.73 -7.76 -4.03
CA GLU A 168 -12.99 -9.19 -4.21
C GLU A 168 -13.17 -9.87 -2.85
N LYS A 169 -13.96 -10.95 -2.83
CA LYS A 169 -14.23 -11.71 -1.62
C LYS A 169 -13.78 -13.15 -1.77
N TRP A 170 -13.18 -13.69 -0.73
CA TRP A 170 -12.66 -15.07 -0.72
C TRP A 170 -13.63 -16.10 -1.29
N ASN A 171 -14.94 -15.91 -1.07
CA ASN A 171 -16.00 -16.80 -1.55
C ASN A 171 -16.44 -16.54 -3.01
N GLY A 172 -15.83 -15.60 -3.73
CA GLY A 172 -16.16 -15.27 -5.13
C GLY A 172 -17.41 -14.38 -5.29
N LYS A 173 -17.92 -13.79 -4.21
CA LYS A 173 -19.10 -12.88 -4.25
C LYS A 173 -18.68 -11.40 -4.24
N GLY A 174 -17.42 -11.14 -4.50
CA GLY A 174 -16.85 -9.78 -4.63
C GLY A 174 -17.06 -9.20 -6.03
N TYR A 175 -16.36 -8.13 -6.30
CA TYR A 175 -16.33 -7.43 -7.58
C TYR A 175 -14.93 -6.85 -7.83
N PRO A 176 -14.56 -6.52 -9.08
CA PRO A 176 -15.37 -6.53 -10.31
C PRO A 176 -15.36 -7.88 -11.05
N LEU A 177 -14.39 -8.76 -10.77
CA LEU A 177 -14.15 -9.98 -11.54
C LEU A 177 -14.81 -11.23 -10.94
N GLY A 178 -15.20 -11.19 -9.65
CA GLY A 178 -15.74 -12.33 -8.93
C GLY A 178 -14.69 -13.42 -8.67
N LEU A 179 -13.41 -13.02 -8.48
CA LEU A 179 -12.30 -13.92 -8.17
C LEU A 179 -12.54 -14.64 -6.84
N LYS A 180 -12.06 -15.87 -6.73
CA LYS A 180 -12.28 -16.71 -5.56
C LYS A 180 -10.98 -17.28 -5.00
N GLY A 181 -10.84 -17.23 -3.67
CA GLY A 181 -9.70 -17.84 -3.00
C GLY A 181 -8.38 -17.21 -3.45
N GLU A 182 -7.43 -18.05 -3.84
CA GLU A 182 -6.09 -17.63 -4.25
C GLU A 182 -6.02 -17.02 -5.68
N GLU A 183 -7.11 -17.01 -6.43
CA GLU A 183 -7.21 -16.23 -7.67
C GLU A 183 -7.14 -14.72 -7.37
N ILE A 184 -7.51 -14.30 -6.14
CA ILE A 184 -7.36 -12.93 -5.69
C ILE A 184 -5.89 -12.66 -5.38
N PRO A 185 -5.26 -11.62 -5.94
CA PRO A 185 -3.89 -11.25 -5.58
C PRO A 185 -3.70 -11.12 -4.07
N LEU A 186 -2.57 -11.60 -3.53
CA LEU A 186 -2.33 -11.61 -2.08
C LEU A 186 -2.41 -10.21 -1.48
N SER A 187 -1.84 -9.21 -2.15
CA SER A 187 -1.93 -7.80 -1.75
C SER A 187 -3.38 -7.34 -1.59
N ALA A 188 -4.25 -7.68 -2.53
CA ALA A 188 -5.66 -7.32 -2.48
C ALA A 188 -6.42 -8.03 -1.35
N ARG A 189 -6.09 -9.30 -1.05
CA ARG A 189 -6.64 -10.02 0.12
C ARG A 189 -6.29 -9.36 1.43
N ILE A 190 -5.05 -8.85 1.55
CA ILE A 190 -4.56 -8.15 2.74
C ILE A 190 -5.24 -6.78 2.83
N MET A 191 -5.29 -6.03 1.72
CA MET A 191 -5.91 -4.71 1.67
C MET A 191 -7.41 -4.77 2.02
N ALA A 192 -8.12 -5.80 1.58
CA ALA A 192 -9.54 -5.98 1.91
C ALA A 192 -9.80 -6.02 3.43
N VAL A 193 -8.91 -6.65 4.21
CA VAL A 193 -9.01 -6.67 5.68
C VAL A 193 -8.73 -5.29 6.26
N ALA A 194 -7.66 -4.62 5.80
CA ALA A 194 -7.25 -3.31 6.28
C ALA A 194 -8.30 -2.23 6.00
N ASP A 195 -8.82 -2.18 4.78
CA ASP A 195 -9.84 -1.22 4.35
C ASP A 195 -11.17 -1.41 5.09
N VAL A 196 -11.68 -2.65 5.15
CA VAL A 196 -12.93 -2.92 5.86
C VAL A 196 -12.78 -2.64 7.37
N PHE A 197 -11.64 -2.97 7.98
CA PHE A 197 -11.42 -2.65 9.38
C PHE A 197 -11.43 -1.13 9.61
N ASP A 198 -10.70 -0.35 8.80
CA ASP A 198 -10.73 1.11 8.90
C ASP A 198 -12.13 1.67 8.69
N ALA A 199 -12.85 1.17 7.68
CA ALA A 199 -14.23 1.58 7.42
C ALA A 199 -15.20 1.30 8.58
N LEU A 200 -14.92 0.32 9.43
CA LEU A 200 -15.72 0.00 10.61
C LEU A 200 -15.39 0.92 11.79
N VAL A 201 -14.12 1.25 12.02
CA VAL A 201 -13.66 2.02 13.20
C VAL A 201 -13.57 3.53 12.95
N SER A 202 -13.56 3.97 11.69
CA SER A 202 -13.50 5.38 11.32
C SER A 202 -14.89 6.03 11.26
N ARG A 203 -14.95 7.32 11.59
CA ARG A 203 -16.18 8.10 11.49
C ARG A 203 -16.52 8.38 10.03
N ARG A 204 -17.72 8.05 9.62
CA ARG A 204 -18.26 8.40 8.29
C ARG A 204 -19.47 9.32 8.44
N SER A 205 -19.76 10.15 7.44
CA SER A 205 -20.83 11.17 7.48
C SER A 205 -22.21 10.60 7.83
N TYR A 206 -22.46 9.33 7.51
CA TYR A 206 -23.76 8.64 7.67
C TYR A 206 -23.75 7.54 8.76
N LYS A 207 -22.61 7.29 9.45
CA LYS A 207 -22.50 6.19 10.42
C LYS A 207 -21.50 6.51 11.52
N ALA A 208 -21.91 6.32 12.77
CA ALA A 208 -20.99 6.35 13.89
C ALA A 208 -20.00 5.16 13.81
N PRO A 209 -18.74 5.33 14.24
CA PRO A 209 -17.77 4.25 14.28
C PRO A 209 -18.23 3.12 15.19
N PHE A 210 -17.91 1.90 14.82
CA PHE A 210 -18.06 0.77 15.76
C PHE A 210 -16.95 0.80 16.81
N PRO A 211 -17.22 0.28 18.02
CA PRO A 211 -16.15 -0.06 18.95
C PRO A 211 -15.14 -1.01 18.29
N ILE A 212 -13.86 -0.86 18.60
CA ILE A 212 -12.77 -1.65 17.99
C ILE A 212 -13.03 -3.15 18.17
N GLU A 213 -13.47 -3.57 19.36
CA GLU A 213 -13.79 -4.97 19.67
C GLU A 213 -14.82 -5.53 18.69
N LYS A 214 -15.87 -4.74 18.41
CA LYS A 214 -16.90 -5.16 17.48
C LYS A 214 -16.39 -5.24 16.04
N ALA A 215 -15.52 -4.34 15.63
CA ALA A 215 -14.91 -4.38 14.31
C ALA A 215 -14.02 -5.64 14.15
N ILE A 216 -13.23 -5.97 15.17
CA ILE A 216 -12.42 -7.19 15.22
C ILE A 216 -13.28 -8.44 15.15
N ASP A 217 -14.40 -8.49 15.88
CA ASP A 217 -15.33 -9.63 15.83
C ASP A 217 -15.95 -9.81 14.46
N ILE A 218 -16.28 -8.71 13.76
CA ILE A 218 -16.78 -8.77 12.36
C ILE A 218 -15.71 -9.36 11.45
N ILE A 219 -14.47 -8.85 11.49
CA ILE A 219 -13.37 -9.40 10.67
C ILE A 219 -13.15 -10.88 10.97
N ARG A 220 -13.16 -11.28 12.25
CA ARG A 220 -13.02 -12.67 12.68
C ARG A 220 -14.14 -13.57 12.14
N SER A 221 -15.38 -13.11 12.20
CA SER A 221 -16.54 -13.89 11.75
C SER A 221 -16.59 -14.10 10.24
N ASP A 222 -15.98 -13.19 9.48
CA ASP A 222 -15.96 -13.19 8.03
C ASP A 222 -14.73 -13.94 7.44
N ALA A 223 -13.88 -14.53 8.29
CA ALA A 223 -12.76 -15.39 7.86
C ALA A 223 -13.25 -16.59 7.04
N GLY A 224 -12.60 -16.85 5.91
CA GLY A 224 -12.97 -17.91 4.97
C GLY A 224 -14.22 -17.63 4.12
N THR A 225 -14.86 -16.48 4.31
CA THR A 225 -16.04 -16.04 3.52
C THR A 225 -15.78 -14.75 2.77
N HIS A 226 -15.67 -13.65 3.46
CA HIS A 226 -15.23 -12.37 2.89
C HIS A 226 -13.71 -12.34 2.74
N PHE A 227 -13.01 -12.72 3.78
CA PHE A 227 -11.56 -12.59 3.89
C PHE A 227 -10.84 -13.94 3.84
N ASP A 228 -9.59 -13.91 3.41
CA ASP A 228 -8.66 -15.03 3.57
C ASP A 228 -8.43 -15.32 5.05
N ALA A 229 -8.67 -16.56 5.49
CA ALA A 229 -8.53 -16.94 6.88
C ALA A 229 -7.09 -16.80 7.42
N ASN A 230 -6.07 -16.97 6.56
CA ASN A 230 -4.68 -16.79 6.95
C ASN A 230 -4.35 -15.31 7.16
N VAL A 231 -4.90 -14.42 6.34
CA VAL A 231 -4.75 -12.96 6.52
C VAL A 231 -5.46 -12.51 7.80
N VAL A 232 -6.68 -13.01 8.05
CA VAL A 232 -7.43 -12.72 9.29
C VAL A 232 -6.67 -13.22 10.51
N LYS A 233 -6.05 -14.41 10.42
CA LYS A 233 -5.21 -14.92 11.54
C LYS A 233 -4.08 -13.93 11.86
N ALA A 234 -3.31 -13.51 10.87
CA ALA A 234 -2.22 -12.56 11.08
C ALA A 234 -2.72 -11.19 11.62
N PHE A 235 -3.87 -10.70 11.13
CA PHE A 235 -4.52 -9.50 11.67
C PHE A 235 -4.84 -9.63 13.16
N LEU A 236 -5.40 -10.77 13.58
CA LEU A 236 -5.76 -11.03 14.98
C LEU A 236 -4.52 -11.20 15.87
N ASP A 237 -3.47 -11.85 15.37
CA ASP A 237 -2.23 -12.06 16.10
C ASP A 237 -1.41 -10.76 16.24
N ALA A 238 -1.71 -9.74 15.42
CA ALA A 238 -1.17 -8.38 15.51
C ALA A 238 -2.14 -7.36 16.16
N GLU A 239 -3.19 -7.82 16.84
CA GLU A 239 -4.28 -6.97 17.37
C GLU A 239 -3.78 -5.77 18.19
N ASP A 240 -2.78 -5.94 19.02
CA ASP A 240 -2.24 -4.85 19.86
C ASP A 240 -1.61 -3.72 19.02
N GLU A 241 -0.94 -4.05 17.92
CA GLU A 241 -0.34 -3.07 17.01
C GLU A 241 -1.44 -2.37 16.18
N ILE A 242 -2.45 -3.12 15.73
CA ILE A 242 -3.61 -2.61 15.01
C ILE A 242 -4.41 -1.60 15.87
N ARG A 243 -4.64 -1.94 17.15
CA ARG A 243 -5.35 -1.05 18.10
C ARG A 243 -4.65 0.28 18.28
N LYS A 244 -3.33 0.27 18.44
CA LYS A 244 -2.54 1.52 18.57
C LYS A 244 -2.77 2.46 17.41
N VAL A 245 -2.70 1.97 16.17
CA VAL A 245 -2.95 2.79 14.97
C VAL A 245 -4.39 3.33 14.95
N ALA A 246 -5.37 2.51 15.37
CA ALA A 246 -6.77 2.92 15.40
C ALA A 246 -7.03 4.04 16.43
N GLU A 247 -6.33 4.01 17.59
CA GLU A 247 -6.51 4.93 18.71
C GLU A 247 -5.73 6.23 18.55
N GLU A 248 -4.51 6.20 17.97
CA GLU A 248 -3.62 7.36 17.82
C GLU A 248 -4.28 8.54 17.07
N ASN A 249 -5.23 8.27 16.20
CA ASN A 249 -5.92 9.28 15.40
C ASN A 249 -7.39 9.49 15.79
N SER A 250 -7.83 8.97 16.95
CA SER A 250 -9.20 9.19 17.47
C SER A 250 -9.30 10.43 18.39
N GLY A 251 -8.23 11.19 18.54
CA GLY A 251 -8.04 12.25 19.53
C GLY A 251 -8.07 13.70 18.99
N GLU A 252 -8.52 13.94 17.74
CA GLU A 252 -8.75 15.29 17.23
C GLU A 252 -10.21 15.54 16.85
#